data_12e233172a70ac99425bb7aa465fb645
#
_entry.id   12e233172a70ac99425bb7aa465fb645
#
_cell.length_a   1.000
_cell.length_b   1.000
_cell.length_c   1.000
_cell.angle_alpha   90.00
_cell.angle_beta   90.00
_cell.angle_gamma   90.00
#
_symmetry.space_group_name_H-M   'P 1'
#
loop_
_entity.id
_entity.type
_entity.pdbx_description
1 polymer ?
#
loop_
_entity_poly.entity_id
_entity_poly.type
_entity_poly.pdbx_seq_one_letter_code
_entity_poly.pdbx_strand_id
1 'polypeptide(L)'
;MIDKRSLLRIFLPLAAFALVACNGEKELRYMSYNVRNGSGMDDSTSYTRTASVIKQWNPDVVAIQELDSVTERSKQKYVLGELAELTGMHATYAAAIDYSGGKYGIGILSKEKPMQIHRYALPGREEARTLLVAEFKDYVCCCTHLSLVENDRMLSFPIIQEALSLFKKPVFIAGDWNATPESDFIKRMDDKFIFMTDTTRFTFPADTPNCTLDYIALGKNVPVRIIEKETEVIDAPAESDHRPVIATIRWK
;
A
#
# COMPACT_ATOMS: atom_id res chain seq x y z
N MET A 1 -53.70 -1.12 60.55
CA MET A 1 -53.49 -0.28 59.36
C MET A 1 -52.02 0.09 59.37
N ILE A 2 -51.22 -0.62 58.53
CA ILE A 2 -49.78 -0.39 58.43
C ILE A 2 -49.50 -0.13 56.94
N ASP A 3 -49.13 1.13 56.63
CA ASP A 3 -48.81 1.58 55.29
C ASP A 3 -47.36 1.15 54.95
N LYS A 4 -47.23 0.30 53.92
CA LYS A 4 -45.93 -0.12 53.37
C LYS A 4 -45.63 0.69 52.13
N ARG A 5 -44.90 1.77 52.25
CA ARG A 5 -44.28 2.47 51.15
C ARG A 5 -43.03 1.66 50.67
N SER A 6 -43.16 0.97 49.52
CA SER A 6 -42.04 0.32 48.86
C SER A 6 -41.22 1.36 48.12
N LEU A 7 -39.99 1.61 48.59
CA LEU A 7 -38.99 2.39 47.88
C LEU A 7 -38.39 1.53 46.73
N LEU A 8 -38.75 1.90 45.51
CA LEU A 8 -38.15 1.35 44.29
C LEU A 8 -36.78 2.01 44.13
N ARG A 9 -35.68 1.26 44.43
CA ARG A 9 -34.33 1.68 44.14
C ARG A 9 -34.01 1.40 42.66
N ILE A 10 -34.00 2.48 41.87
CA ILE A 10 -33.53 2.45 40.48
C ILE A 10 -32.02 2.31 40.52
N PHE A 11 -31.48 1.14 40.18
CA PHE A 11 -30.09 0.94 39.91
C PHE A 11 -29.81 1.45 38.46
N LEU A 12 -29.20 2.63 38.34
CA LEU A 12 -28.56 3.03 37.09
C LEU A 12 -27.25 2.24 36.96
N PRO A 13 -27.03 1.50 35.85
CA PRO A 13 -25.70 0.95 35.59
C PRO A 13 -24.77 2.09 35.20
N LEU A 14 -23.75 2.30 36.03
CA LEU A 14 -22.63 3.18 35.72
C LEU A 14 -21.84 2.50 34.56
N ALA A 15 -22.08 2.94 33.34
CA ALA A 15 -21.25 2.56 32.19
C ALA A 15 -19.87 3.18 32.40
N ALA A 16 -18.95 2.37 32.89
CA ALA A 16 -17.53 2.73 32.93
C ALA A 16 -17.04 2.83 31.48
N PHE A 17 -16.99 4.04 30.93
CA PHE A 17 -16.20 4.34 29.76
C PHE A 17 -14.74 4.14 30.16
N ALA A 18 -14.17 3.00 29.80
CA ALA A 18 -12.74 2.81 29.84
C ALA A 18 -12.14 3.81 28.83
N LEU A 19 -11.62 4.92 29.33
CA LEU A 19 -10.69 5.78 28.61
C LEU A 19 -9.46 4.91 28.31
N VAL A 20 -9.42 4.29 27.13
CA VAL A 20 -8.18 3.74 26.60
C VAL A 20 -7.27 4.95 26.43
N ALA A 21 -6.34 5.12 27.36
CA ALA A 21 -5.27 6.08 27.25
C ALA A 21 -4.53 5.74 25.95
N CYS A 22 -4.65 6.57 24.92
CA CYS A 22 -3.84 6.49 23.71
C CYS A 22 -2.37 6.69 24.13
N ASN A 23 -1.67 5.60 24.32
CA ASN A 23 -0.26 5.53 24.76
C ASN A 23 0.73 6.03 23.69
N GLY A 24 0.30 6.90 22.78
CA GLY A 24 1.13 7.41 21.68
C GLY A 24 1.42 6.33 20.60
N GLU A 25 0.79 5.17 20.69
CA GLU A 25 0.92 4.09 19.71
C GLU A 25 0.16 4.44 18.43
N LYS A 26 0.78 4.17 17.29
CA LYS A 26 0.21 4.31 15.96
C LYS A 26 0.09 2.94 15.33
N GLU A 27 -0.90 2.78 14.44
CA GLU A 27 -1.10 1.58 13.64
C GLU A 27 -1.33 1.97 12.19
N LEU A 28 -0.83 1.18 11.27
CA LEU A 28 -1.04 1.30 9.84
C LEU A 28 -1.19 -0.09 9.23
N ARG A 29 -2.27 -0.28 8.49
CA ARG A 29 -2.47 -1.42 7.60
C ARG A 29 -2.16 -0.98 6.18
N TYR A 30 -0.97 -1.37 5.69
CA TYR A 30 -0.49 -0.98 4.38
C TYR A 30 -0.46 -2.19 3.45
N MET A 31 -1.05 -2.05 2.26
CA MET A 31 -1.10 -3.08 1.23
C MET A 31 -0.30 -2.63 0.01
N SER A 32 0.38 -3.55 -0.67
CA SER A 32 0.87 -3.39 -2.03
C SER A 32 0.15 -4.36 -2.95
N TYR A 33 -0.30 -3.88 -4.12
CA TYR A 33 -1.02 -4.69 -5.08
C TYR A 33 -0.74 -4.25 -6.52
N ASN A 34 0.03 -5.03 -7.26
CA ASN A 34 0.08 -4.93 -8.72
C ASN A 34 -1.22 -5.54 -9.27
N VAL A 35 -2.05 -4.72 -9.91
CA VAL A 35 -3.41 -5.10 -10.31
C VAL A 35 -3.52 -5.49 -11.79
N ARG A 36 -2.42 -5.50 -12.53
CA ARG A 36 -2.43 -5.81 -13.97
C ARG A 36 -3.56 -5.08 -14.70
N ASN A 37 -3.71 -3.78 -14.48
CA ASN A 37 -4.81 -2.97 -15.03
C ASN A 37 -6.24 -3.50 -14.72
N GLY A 38 -6.41 -4.27 -13.65
CA GLY A 38 -7.66 -4.95 -13.29
C GLY A 38 -7.93 -6.23 -14.08
N SER A 39 -6.94 -6.75 -14.83
CA SER A 39 -7.02 -7.98 -15.60
C SER A 39 -6.62 -9.16 -14.72
N GLY A 40 -7.50 -10.15 -14.63
CA GLY A 40 -7.20 -11.40 -13.91
C GLY A 40 -6.42 -12.42 -14.75
N MET A 41 -6.14 -13.57 -14.15
CA MET A 41 -5.47 -14.70 -14.80
C MET A 41 -6.31 -15.32 -15.94
N ASP A 42 -7.60 -15.02 -15.98
CA ASP A 42 -8.53 -15.37 -17.06
C ASP A 42 -8.56 -14.33 -18.20
N ASP A 43 -7.65 -13.36 -18.18
CA ASP A 43 -7.56 -12.20 -19.09
C ASP A 43 -8.83 -11.33 -19.14
N SER A 44 -9.77 -11.53 -18.19
CA SER A 44 -10.94 -10.67 -18.07
C SER A 44 -10.66 -9.49 -17.13
N THR A 45 -11.09 -8.28 -17.53
CA THR A 45 -10.96 -7.09 -16.71
C THR A 45 -12.14 -6.95 -15.76
N SER A 46 -11.88 -6.86 -14.44
CA SER A 46 -12.91 -6.66 -13.41
C SER A 46 -12.39 -5.84 -12.22
N TYR A 47 -12.72 -4.55 -12.21
CA TYR A 47 -12.36 -3.67 -11.09
C TYR A 47 -13.10 -4.06 -9.79
N THR A 48 -14.31 -4.62 -9.90
CA THR A 48 -15.04 -5.16 -8.75
C THR A 48 -14.31 -6.30 -8.08
N ARG A 49 -13.68 -7.19 -8.86
CA ARG A 49 -12.87 -8.30 -8.33
C ARG A 49 -11.67 -7.78 -7.55
N THR A 50 -10.90 -6.86 -8.13
CA THR A 50 -9.77 -6.19 -7.46
C THR A 50 -10.21 -5.45 -6.20
N ALA A 51 -11.30 -4.67 -6.28
CA ALA A 51 -11.84 -3.94 -5.13
C ALA A 51 -12.33 -4.87 -4.02
N SER A 52 -12.84 -6.06 -4.35
CA SER A 52 -13.29 -7.05 -3.36
C SER A 52 -12.13 -7.57 -2.50
N VAL A 53 -10.97 -7.83 -3.11
CA VAL A 53 -9.74 -8.18 -2.38
C VAL A 53 -9.36 -7.06 -1.42
N ILE A 54 -9.29 -5.81 -1.89
CA ILE A 54 -8.94 -4.66 -1.06
C ILE A 54 -9.91 -4.52 0.13
N LYS A 55 -11.22 -4.61 -0.13
CA LYS A 55 -12.25 -4.47 0.93
C LYS A 55 -12.18 -5.56 1.97
N GLN A 56 -11.96 -6.80 1.56
CA GLN A 56 -11.85 -7.96 2.46
C GLN A 56 -10.75 -7.76 3.49
N TRP A 57 -9.62 -7.18 3.08
CA TRP A 57 -8.46 -6.96 3.95
C TRP A 57 -8.46 -5.60 4.65
N ASN A 58 -9.36 -4.69 4.24
CA ASN A 58 -9.60 -3.40 4.88
C ASN A 58 -8.32 -2.60 5.23
N PRO A 59 -7.38 -2.39 4.29
CA PRO A 59 -6.18 -1.60 4.52
C PRO A 59 -6.51 -0.13 4.77
N ASP A 60 -5.61 0.60 5.45
CA ASP A 60 -5.70 2.05 5.56
C ASP A 60 -5.15 2.75 4.33
N VAL A 61 -4.12 2.16 3.73
CA VAL A 61 -3.47 2.62 2.51
C VAL A 61 -3.16 1.44 1.59
N VAL A 62 -3.34 1.61 0.28
CA VAL A 62 -2.97 0.63 -0.76
C VAL A 62 -2.05 1.31 -1.77
N ALA A 63 -0.84 0.80 -1.96
CA ALA A 63 0.02 1.10 -3.08
C ALA A 63 -0.38 0.21 -4.25
N ILE A 64 -0.75 0.80 -5.39
CA ILE A 64 -1.25 0.05 -6.54
C ILE A 64 -0.35 0.31 -7.75
N GLN A 65 0.05 -0.76 -8.42
CA GLN A 65 0.85 -0.72 -9.62
C GLN A 65 0.01 -1.14 -10.84
N GLU A 66 0.50 -0.79 -12.02
CA GLU A 66 -0.10 -1.10 -13.33
C GLU A 66 -1.50 -0.52 -13.52
N LEU A 67 -1.62 0.79 -13.42
CA LEU A 67 -2.87 1.51 -13.56
C LEU A 67 -2.95 2.29 -14.87
N ASP A 68 -3.96 1.99 -15.66
CA ASP A 68 -4.36 2.81 -16.79
C ASP A 68 -5.19 4.03 -16.34
N SER A 69 -4.98 5.14 -17.02
CA SER A 69 -5.81 6.33 -16.90
C SER A 69 -6.26 6.77 -18.29
N VAL A 70 -7.52 6.58 -18.59
CA VAL A 70 -8.21 6.93 -19.84
C VAL A 70 -7.52 6.42 -21.11
N THR A 71 -6.99 5.19 -21.07
CA THR A 71 -6.40 4.53 -22.23
C THR A 71 -7.47 3.83 -23.06
N GLU A 72 -7.15 3.49 -24.34
CA GLU A 72 -8.02 2.66 -25.15
C GLU A 72 -8.25 1.29 -24.52
N ARG A 73 -7.20 0.67 -23.96
CA ARG A 73 -7.24 -0.64 -23.29
C ARG A 73 -8.20 -0.62 -22.10
N SER A 74 -8.22 0.44 -21.32
CA SER A 74 -9.15 0.60 -20.19
C SER A 74 -10.56 1.05 -20.63
N LYS A 75 -10.83 1.16 -21.95
CA LYS A 75 -12.07 1.72 -22.51
C LYS A 75 -12.35 3.13 -21.98
N GLN A 76 -11.31 3.97 -21.97
CA GLN A 76 -11.33 5.35 -21.49
C GLN A 76 -11.67 5.51 -20.01
N LYS A 77 -11.51 4.44 -19.21
CA LYS A 77 -11.72 4.51 -17.76
C LYS A 77 -10.47 4.97 -17.03
N TYR A 78 -10.68 5.76 -15.99
CA TYR A 78 -9.69 6.06 -14.97
C TYR A 78 -9.70 4.96 -13.91
N VAL A 79 -8.86 3.93 -14.09
CA VAL A 79 -8.90 2.68 -13.31
C VAL A 79 -8.82 2.94 -11.80
N LEU A 80 -7.91 3.81 -11.35
CA LEU A 80 -7.79 4.14 -9.93
C LEU A 80 -9.06 4.81 -9.38
N GLY A 81 -9.76 5.62 -10.19
CA GLY A 81 -11.03 6.23 -9.83
C GLY A 81 -12.15 5.20 -9.66
N GLU A 82 -12.24 4.21 -10.57
CA GLU A 82 -13.17 3.08 -10.44
C GLU A 82 -12.92 2.31 -9.13
N LEU A 83 -11.64 2.02 -8.82
CA LEU A 83 -11.28 1.34 -7.57
C LEU A 83 -11.59 2.20 -6.33
N ALA A 84 -11.36 3.52 -6.40
CA ALA A 84 -11.67 4.46 -5.32
C ALA A 84 -13.18 4.49 -5.01
N GLU A 85 -14.03 4.54 -6.05
CA GLU A 85 -15.49 4.51 -5.90
C GLU A 85 -15.96 3.19 -5.28
N LEU A 86 -15.45 2.05 -5.78
CA LEU A 86 -15.83 0.73 -5.29
C LEU A 86 -15.37 0.46 -3.85
N THR A 87 -14.25 1.06 -3.41
CA THR A 87 -13.68 0.85 -2.07
C THR A 87 -14.08 1.94 -1.07
N GLY A 88 -14.58 3.09 -1.54
CA GLY A 88 -14.84 4.26 -0.71
C GLY A 88 -13.57 4.99 -0.24
N MET A 89 -12.43 4.79 -0.92
CA MET A 89 -11.13 5.37 -0.57
C MET A 89 -10.79 6.58 -1.44
N HIS A 90 -9.86 7.41 -0.99
CA HIS A 90 -9.32 8.54 -1.76
C HIS A 90 -8.26 8.07 -2.75
N ALA A 91 -8.37 8.50 -4.01
CA ALA A 91 -7.41 8.18 -5.08
C ALA A 91 -6.32 9.24 -5.20
N THR A 92 -5.08 8.81 -5.31
CA THR A 92 -3.92 9.65 -5.66
C THR A 92 -3.11 8.95 -6.73
N TYR A 93 -3.00 9.54 -7.94
CA TYR A 93 -2.39 8.94 -9.11
C TYR A 93 -1.07 9.60 -9.48
N ALA A 94 -0.13 8.81 -10.01
CA ALA A 94 1.08 9.29 -10.66
C ALA A 94 1.27 8.57 -12.00
N ALA A 95 1.25 9.34 -13.09
CA ALA A 95 1.60 8.83 -14.41
C ALA A 95 3.11 8.57 -14.48
N ALA A 96 3.49 7.46 -15.11
CA ALA A 96 4.86 7.14 -15.48
C ALA A 96 5.11 7.43 -16.96
N ILE A 97 4.19 7.00 -17.83
CA ILE A 97 4.28 7.17 -19.30
C ILE A 97 2.95 7.61 -19.92
N ASP A 98 3.03 8.12 -21.13
CA ASP A 98 1.92 8.19 -22.07
C ASP A 98 1.70 6.81 -22.70
N TYR A 99 0.47 6.33 -22.71
CA TYR A 99 0.16 4.98 -23.18
C TYR A 99 -1.24 4.92 -23.80
N SER A 100 -1.34 4.40 -25.03
CA SER A 100 -2.60 4.05 -25.70
C SER A 100 -3.68 5.17 -25.59
N GLY A 101 -3.30 6.41 -25.92
CA GLY A 101 -4.19 7.58 -25.90
C GLY A 101 -4.46 8.19 -24.52
N GLY A 102 -3.92 7.61 -23.46
CA GLY A 102 -4.03 8.07 -22.08
C GLY A 102 -2.71 8.01 -21.32
N LYS A 103 -2.74 7.62 -20.07
CA LYS A 103 -1.56 7.48 -19.20
C LYS A 103 -1.54 6.08 -18.54
N TYR A 104 -0.33 5.62 -18.25
CA TYR A 104 -0.09 4.43 -17.44
C TYR A 104 0.83 4.77 -16.28
N GLY A 105 0.62 4.15 -15.12
CA GLY A 105 1.41 4.46 -13.94
C GLY A 105 0.98 3.72 -12.69
N ILE A 106 1.08 4.42 -11.56
CA ILE A 106 0.84 3.89 -10.23
C ILE A 106 -0.13 4.76 -9.44
N GLY A 107 -0.64 4.24 -8.34
CA GLY A 107 -1.55 4.99 -7.48
C GLY A 107 -1.48 4.61 -6.01
N ILE A 108 -2.07 5.46 -5.19
CA ILE A 108 -2.35 5.20 -3.80
C ILE A 108 -3.85 5.36 -3.57
N LEU A 109 -4.49 4.35 -3.00
CA LEU A 109 -5.78 4.47 -2.34
C LEU A 109 -5.55 4.64 -0.85
N SER A 110 -6.31 5.53 -0.19
CA SER A 110 -6.20 5.74 1.25
C SER A 110 -7.55 6.09 1.88
N LYS A 111 -7.80 5.63 3.11
CA LYS A 111 -8.98 6.02 3.89
C LYS A 111 -8.97 7.50 4.23
N GLU A 112 -7.80 8.04 4.56
CA GLU A 112 -7.61 9.47 4.81
C GLU A 112 -7.09 10.16 3.56
N LYS A 113 -7.51 11.40 3.32
CA LYS A 113 -6.98 12.22 2.25
C LYS A 113 -5.55 12.67 2.59
N PRO A 114 -4.55 12.46 1.70
CA PRO A 114 -3.19 12.97 1.93
C PRO A 114 -3.17 14.49 2.12
N MET A 115 -2.30 14.96 3.02
CA MET A 115 -2.06 16.39 3.24
C MET A 115 -1.22 17.01 2.12
N GLN A 116 -0.21 16.26 1.65
CA GLN A 116 0.67 16.64 0.53
C GLN A 116 0.99 15.43 -0.34
N ILE A 117 1.29 15.70 -1.61
CA ILE A 117 1.59 14.68 -2.61
C ILE A 117 2.82 15.13 -3.39
N HIS A 118 3.83 14.24 -3.51
CA HIS A 118 5.01 14.46 -4.32
C HIS A 118 5.18 13.33 -5.34
N ARG A 119 5.81 13.65 -6.47
CA ARG A 119 6.08 12.71 -7.56
C ARG A 119 7.50 12.91 -8.03
N TYR A 120 8.25 11.81 -8.14
CA TYR A 120 9.63 11.82 -8.59
C TYR A 120 9.77 10.86 -9.75
N ALA A 121 10.36 11.31 -10.85
CA ALA A 121 10.70 10.43 -11.95
C ALA A 121 11.79 9.44 -11.52
N LEU A 122 11.63 8.20 -11.90
CA LEU A 122 12.61 7.15 -11.69
C LEU A 122 13.10 6.59 -13.04
N PRO A 123 14.35 6.11 -13.11
CA PRO A 123 14.88 5.46 -14.29
C PRO A 123 14.08 4.21 -14.70
N GLY A 124 13.96 4.00 -15.99
CA GLY A 124 13.40 2.81 -16.61
C GLY A 124 13.58 2.93 -18.11
N ARG A 125 14.59 2.23 -18.68
CA ARG A 125 14.91 2.31 -20.12
C ARG A 125 13.88 1.61 -20.98
N GLU A 126 13.21 0.59 -20.43
CA GLU A 126 12.12 -0.12 -21.09
C GLU A 126 10.80 0.65 -20.95
N GLU A 127 10.62 1.31 -19.81
CA GLU A 127 9.44 2.07 -19.45
C GLU A 127 9.81 3.02 -18.31
N ALA A 128 9.58 4.33 -18.47
CA ALA A 128 9.85 5.30 -17.41
C ALA A 128 9.05 4.94 -16.16
N ARG A 129 9.68 5.11 -14.99
CA ARG A 129 9.10 4.77 -13.69
C ARG A 129 8.85 6.03 -12.85
N THR A 130 8.10 5.87 -11.78
CA THR A 130 7.80 6.98 -10.88
C THR A 130 7.71 6.52 -9.43
N LEU A 131 8.04 7.43 -8.52
CA LEU A 131 7.78 7.30 -7.09
C LEU A 131 6.66 8.28 -6.74
N LEU A 132 5.57 7.76 -6.20
CA LEU A 132 4.47 8.56 -5.65
C LEU A 132 4.58 8.59 -4.13
N VAL A 133 4.56 9.78 -3.56
CA VAL A 133 4.66 10.02 -2.11
C VAL A 133 3.40 10.71 -1.64
N ALA A 134 2.71 10.10 -0.69
CA ALA A 134 1.53 10.64 -0.02
C ALA A 134 1.85 10.91 1.45
N GLU A 135 1.81 12.17 1.87
CA GLU A 135 2.08 12.59 3.24
C GLU A 135 0.79 12.67 4.03
N PHE A 136 0.73 11.95 5.16
CA PHE A 136 -0.34 11.99 6.14
C PHE A 136 0.12 12.70 7.42
N LYS A 137 -0.77 12.86 8.38
CA LYS A 137 -0.46 13.57 9.64
C LYS A 137 0.74 12.94 10.37
N ASP A 138 0.74 11.65 10.56
CA ASP A 138 1.67 10.93 11.44
C ASP A 138 2.70 10.06 10.68
N TYR A 139 2.55 9.88 9.38
CA TYR A 139 3.41 9.03 8.54
C TYR A 139 3.36 9.45 7.07
N VAL A 140 4.22 8.85 6.27
CA VAL A 140 4.27 8.99 4.82
C VAL A 140 4.16 7.61 4.19
N CYS A 141 3.32 7.45 3.14
CA CYS A 141 3.27 6.25 2.34
C CYS A 141 3.73 6.54 0.90
N CYS A 142 4.54 5.64 0.37
CA CYS A 142 5.10 5.75 -0.97
C CYS A 142 4.77 4.53 -1.81
N CYS A 143 4.35 4.76 -3.06
CA CYS A 143 4.13 3.72 -4.04
C CYS A 143 5.17 3.82 -5.15
N THR A 144 5.68 2.69 -5.61
CA THR A 144 6.53 2.60 -6.81
C THR A 144 6.30 1.30 -7.56
N HIS A 145 6.64 1.31 -8.85
CA HIS A 145 6.80 0.12 -9.70
C HIS A 145 8.15 0.29 -10.40
N LEU A 146 9.13 -0.53 -10.01
CA LEU A 146 10.50 -0.35 -10.48
C LEU A 146 10.76 -1.04 -11.82
N SER A 147 11.87 -0.66 -12.47
CA SER A 147 12.30 -1.20 -13.76
C SER A 147 12.61 -2.71 -13.68
N LEU A 148 12.35 -3.41 -14.78
CA LEU A 148 12.80 -4.80 -14.99
C LEU A 148 14.33 -4.90 -15.06
N VAL A 149 15.01 -3.77 -15.36
CA VAL A 149 16.46 -3.72 -15.53
C VAL A 149 17.14 -3.36 -14.21
N GLU A 150 18.00 -4.24 -13.70
CA GLU A 150 18.65 -4.05 -12.39
C GLU A 150 19.46 -2.74 -12.29
N ASN A 151 20.17 -2.38 -13.36
CA ASN A 151 20.92 -1.11 -13.35
C ASN A 151 20.04 0.12 -13.16
N ASP A 152 18.83 0.13 -13.73
CA ASP A 152 17.88 1.22 -13.57
C ASP A 152 17.29 1.23 -12.15
N ARG A 153 17.06 0.04 -11.55
CA ARG A 153 16.71 -0.06 -10.12
C ARG A 153 17.79 0.50 -9.22
N MET A 154 19.06 0.17 -9.51
CA MET A 154 20.21 0.70 -8.77
C MET A 154 20.32 2.24 -8.90
N LEU A 155 20.03 2.80 -10.06
CA LEU A 155 19.95 4.25 -10.28
C LEU A 155 18.75 4.90 -9.59
N SER A 156 17.65 4.16 -9.40
CA SER A 156 16.47 4.64 -8.66
C SER A 156 16.74 4.77 -7.16
N PHE A 157 17.63 3.95 -6.58
CA PHE A 157 17.90 3.93 -5.15
C PHE A 157 18.28 5.29 -4.56
N PRO A 158 19.30 6.03 -5.08
CA PRO A 158 19.66 7.33 -4.52
C PRO A 158 18.53 8.35 -4.64
N ILE A 159 17.73 8.32 -5.71
CA ILE A 159 16.58 9.22 -5.90
C ILE A 159 15.53 8.93 -4.82
N ILE A 160 15.20 7.66 -4.59
CA ILE A 160 14.27 7.24 -3.52
C ILE A 160 14.81 7.69 -2.16
N GLN A 161 16.08 7.41 -1.87
CA GLN A 161 16.71 7.77 -0.60
C GLN A 161 16.67 9.28 -0.35
N GLU A 162 17.01 10.10 -1.34
CA GLU A 162 16.99 11.55 -1.25
C GLU A 162 15.55 12.06 -1.00
N ALA A 163 14.58 11.63 -1.81
CA ALA A 163 13.18 12.01 -1.67
C ALA A 163 12.63 11.69 -0.29
N LEU A 164 12.96 10.52 0.28
CA LEU A 164 12.44 10.09 1.56
C LEU A 164 13.19 10.72 2.75
N SER A 165 14.43 11.16 2.59
CA SER A 165 15.21 11.85 3.63
C SER A 165 14.64 13.22 4.03
N LEU A 166 13.78 13.80 3.20
CA LEU A 166 13.14 15.10 3.45
C LEU A 166 12.09 15.03 4.58
N PHE A 167 11.59 13.84 4.90
CA PHE A 167 10.54 13.66 5.88
C PHE A 167 11.09 13.36 7.28
N LYS A 168 10.50 14.02 8.29
CA LYS A 168 10.83 13.85 9.72
C LYS A 168 9.81 12.98 10.47
N LYS A 169 9.10 12.15 9.75
CA LYS A 169 8.12 11.18 10.26
C LYS A 169 8.39 9.81 9.60
N PRO A 170 7.83 8.71 10.12
CA PRO A 170 7.99 7.38 9.53
C PRO A 170 7.58 7.37 8.05
N VAL A 171 8.42 6.82 7.19
CA VAL A 171 8.16 6.68 5.76
C VAL A 171 8.07 5.19 5.41
N PHE A 172 6.90 4.77 4.93
CA PHE A 172 6.66 3.44 4.42
C PHE A 172 6.67 3.49 2.90
N ILE A 173 7.41 2.59 2.26
CA ILE A 173 7.44 2.42 0.81
C ILE A 173 6.96 1.03 0.44
N ALA A 174 6.07 0.95 -0.54
CA ALA A 174 5.54 -0.31 -1.04
C ALA A 174 5.49 -0.32 -2.57
N GLY A 175 5.48 -1.52 -3.15
CA GLY A 175 5.36 -1.68 -4.59
C GLY A 175 5.87 -3.02 -5.10
N ASP A 176 5.70 -3.18 -6.39
CA ASP A 176 6.40 -4.17 -7.19
C ASP A 176 7.79 -3.62 -7.52
N TRP A 177 8.82 -4.22 -6.92
CA TRP A 177 10.19 -3.74 -7.09
C TRP A 177 10.94 -4.49 -8.21
N ASN A 178 10.29 -5.47 -8.86
CA ASN A 178 10.89 -6.28 -9.94
C ASN A 178 12.28 -6.84 -9.60
N ALA A 179 12.48 -7.18 -8.33
CA ALA A 179 13.76 -7.60 -7.77
C ALA A 179 13.55 -8.71 -6.75
N THR A 180 14.23 -9.83 -6.90
CA THR A 180 14.18 -10.92 -5.91
C THR A 180 15.04 -10.61 -4.68
N PRO A 181 14.81 -11.26 -3.53
CA PRO A 181 15.54 -11.02 -2.28
C PRO A 181 17.07 -11.13 -2.40
N GLU A 182 17.57 -11.95 -3.34
CA GLU A 182 19.00 -12.19 -3.57
C GLU A 182 19.67 -11.11 -4.41
N SER A 183 18.89 -10.23 -5.07
CA SER A 183 19.40 -9.18 -5.95
C SER A 183 20.22 -8.13 -5.18
N ASP A 184 21.16 -7.51 -5.86
CA ASP A 184 21.99 -6.46 -5.25
C ASP A 184 21.15 -5.22 -4.90
N PHE A 185 20.06 -4.96 -5.64
CA PHE A 185 19.12 -3.89 -5.32
C PHE A 185 18.44 -4.12 -3.97
N ILE A 186 17.91 -5.33 -3.68
CA ILE A 186 17.25 -5.64 -2.40
C ILE A 186 18.24 -5.57 -1.23
N LYS A 187 19.47 -6.09 -1.40
CA LYS A 187 20.54 -5.92 -0.41
C LYS A 187 20.84 -4.45 -0.13
N ARG A 188 20.85 -3.61 -1.18
CA ARG A 188 21.06 -2.17 -1.05
C ARG A 188 19.90 -1.48 -0.34
N MET A 189 18.65 -1.93 -0.60
CA MET A 189 17.48 -1.43 0.12
C MET A 189 17.54 -1.77 1.60
N ASP A 190 17.99 -2.96 2.00
CA ASP A 190 18.11 -3.39 3.40
C ASP A 190 19.06 -2.50 4.23
N ASP A 191 20.06 -1.88 3.61
CA ASP A 191 20.93 -0.91 4.30
C ASP A 191 20.13 0.30 4.86
N LYS A 192 19.07 0.73 4.19
CA LYS A 192 18.33 1.97 4.46
C LYS A 192 16.87 1.76 4.87
N PHE A 193 16.38 0.53 4.75
CA PHE A 193 15.00 0.18 5.05
C PHE A 193 14.92 -1.04 5.96
N ILE A 194 13.80 -1.22 6.63
CA ILE A 194 13.43 -2.43 7.37
C ILE A 194 12.25 -3.04 6.63
N PHE A 195 12.40 -4.26 6.12
CA PHE A 195 11.31 -4.95 5.45
C PHE A 195 10.16 -5.26 6.42
N MET A 196 8.99 -4.79 6.07
CA MET A 196 7.75 -5.06 6.81
C MET A 196 7.08 -6.34 6.31
N THR A 197 7.28 -6.74 5.05
CA THR A 197 6.85 -8.02 4.50
C THR A 197 7.87 -9.13 4.75
N ASP A 198 7.41 -10.39 4.71
CA ASP A 198 8.27 -11.57 4.74
C ASP A 198 8.82 -11.82 3.32
N THR A 199 10.10 -11.56 3.13
CA THR A 199 10.78 -11.68 1.84
C THR A 199 10.96 -13.13 1.38
N THR A 200 10.64 -14.12 2.20
CA THR A 200 10.68 -15.56 1.86
C THR A 200 9.37 -16.08 1.29
N ARG A 201 8.30 -15.28 1.35
CA ARG A 201 6.98 -15.65 0.82
C ARG A 201 6.80 -15.09 -0.59
N PHE A 202 6.52 -15.97 -1.53
CA PHE A 202 6.42 -15.65 -2.95
C PHE A 202 5.15 -14.90 -3.29
N THR A 203 5.25 -13.92 -4.20
CA THR A 203 4.15 -13.07 -4.63
C THR A 203 3.83 -13.21 -6.11
N PHE A 204 4.73 -13.79 -6.92
CA PHE A 204 4.60 -13.90 -8.36
C PHE A 204 5.09 -15.29 -8.86
N PRO A 205 4.49 -15.85 -9.97
CA PRO A 205 3.16 -15.47 -10.46
C PRO A 205 2.05 -15.90 -9.49
N ALA A 206 0.87 -15.28 -9.58
CA ALA A 206 -0.19 -15.44 -8.56
C ALA A 206 -0.74 -16.86 -8.45
N ASP A 207 -0.84 -17.61 -9.55
CA ASP A 207 -1.37 -18.97 -9.60
C ASP A 207 -0.39 -20.01 -9.02
N THR A 208 0.89 -19.89 -9.35
CA THR A 208 1.98 -20.78 -8.92
C THR A 208 3.21 -20.00 -8.45
N PRO A 209 3.13 -19.33 -7.27
CA PRO A 209 4.17 -18.42 -6.84
C PRO A 209 5.52 -19.08 -6.65
N ASN A 210 6.57 -18.47 -7.21
CA ASN A 210 7.94 -18.99 -7.17
C ASN A 210 9.01 -17.90 -6.91
N CYS A 211 8.62 -16.62 -6.87
CA CYS A 211 9.51 -15.53 -6.50
C CYS A 211 8.77 -14.41 -5.77
N THR A 212 9.54 -13.59 -5.03
CA THR A 212 9.05 -12.40 -4.31
C THR A 212 9.48 -11.17 -5.08
N LEU A 213 8.50 -10.34 -5.49
CA LEU A 213 8.73 -9.08 -6.21
C LEU A 213 8.07 -7.90 -5.51
N ASP A 214 7.10 -8.16 -4.62
CA ASP A 214 6.27 -7.16 -3.98
C ASP A 214 6.67 -6.98 -2.52
N TYR A 215 6.94 -5.74 -2.11
CA TYR A 215 7.50 -5.43 -0.81
C TYR A 215 6.79 -4.26 -0.15
N ILE A 216 6.82 -4.27 1.18
CA ILE A 216 6.53 -3.12 2.05
C ILE A 216 7.73 -2.95 2.97
N ALA A 217 8.27 -1.74 3.06
CA ALA A 217 9.42 -1.46 3.91
C ALA A 217 9.27 -0.10 4.62
N LEU A 218 9.86 0.00 5.81
CA LEU A 218 9.98 1.22 6.61
C LEU A 218 11.36 1.82 6.43
N GLY A 219 11.44 3.09 6.06
CA GLY A 219 12.70 3.84 5.97
C GLY A 219 13.36 4.05 7.34
N LYS A 220 14.69 3.92 7.37
CA LYS A 220 15.52 4.23 8.55
C LYS A 220 15.81 5.74 8.66
N ASN A 221 14.96 6.60 8.08
CA ASN A 221 15.11 8.06 8.06
C ASN A 221 14.86 8.73 9.42
N VAL A 222 14.01 8.15 10.25
CA VAL A 222 13.75 8.56 11.64
C VAL A 222 13.74 7.35 12.55
N PRO A 223 14.13 7.50 13.83
CA PRO A 223 14.01 6.42 14.81
C PRO A 223 12.54 6.04 15.02
N VAL A 224 12.20 4.79 14.77
CA VAL A 224 10.87 4.23 14.99
C VAL A 224 11.00 2.96 15.80
N ARG A 225 10.29 2.85 16.91
CA ARG A 225 10.20 1.61 17.67
C ARG A 225 8.99 0.81 17.19
N ILE A 226 9.24 -0.23 16.42
CA ILE A 226 8.20 -1.20 16.04
C ILE A 226 7.81 -1.99 17.29
N ILE A 227 6.52 -2.02 17.60
CA ILE A 227 5.91 -2.74 18.72
C ILE A 227 5.45 -4.11 18.24
N GLU A 228 4.78 -4.12 17.09
CA GLU A 228 4.23 -5.33 16.48
C GLU A 228 4.20 -5.20 14.98
N LYS A 229 4.41 -6.31 14.31
CA LYS A 229 4.34 -6.42 12.86
C LYS A 229 3.70 -7.76 12.48
N GLU A 230 2.57 -7.69 11.77
CA GLU A 230 1.94 -8.84 11.14
C GLU A 230 1.98 -8.65 9.62
N THR A 231 2.23 -9.72 8.88
CA THR A 231 2.36 -9.67 7.43
C THR A 231 1.73 -10.87 6.76
N GLU A 232 1.11 -10.64 5.62
CA GLU A 232 0.46 -11.69 4.83
C GLU A 232 0.72 -11.49 3.33
N VAL A 233 0.99 -12.58 2.62
CA VAL A 233 0.82 -12.68 1.17
C VAL A 233 -0.59 -13.22 0.94
N ILE A 234 -1.44 -12.39 0.37
CA ILE A 234 -2.87 -12.69 0.23
C ILE A 234 -3.08 -13.74 -0.86
N ASP A 235 -3.79 -14.80 -0.53
CA ASP A 235 -4.15 -15.84 -1.49
C ASP A 235 -5.26 -15.33 -2.43
N ALA A 236 -4.83 -14.71 -3.51
CA ALA A 236 -5.66 -14.15 -4.58
C ALA A 236 -5.11 -14.59 -5.95
N PRO A 237 -5.24 -15.90 -6.30
CA PRO A 237 -4.53 -16.50 -7.44
C PRO A 237 -5.15 -16.15 -8.80
N ALA A 238 -6.33 -15.55 -8.85
CA ALA A 238 -7.09 -15.31 -10.08
C ALA A 238 -7.28 -13.82 -10.40
N GLU A 239 -7.09 -12.93 -9.43
CA GLU A 239 -7.48 -11.52 -9.53
C GLU A 239 -6.47 -10.65 -10.26
N SER A 240 -5.20 -11.04 -10.26
CA SER A 240 -4.06 -10.44 -10.96
C SER A 240 -3.01 -11.53 -11.19
N ASP A 241 -1.92 -11.22 -11.89
CA ASP A 241 -0.73 -12.09 -11.98
C ASP A 241 0.23 -11.93 -10.80
N HIS A 242 -0.01 -10.95 -9.91
CA HIS A 242 0.66 -10.80 -8.62
C HIS A 242 -0.29 -11.06 -7.46
N ARG A 243 0.20 -11.68 -6.38
CA ARG A 243 -0.48 -11.75 -5.10
C ARG A 243 -0.27 -10.47 -4.31
N PRO A 244 -1.32 -9.86 -3.74
CA PRO A 244 -1.14 -8.69 -2.88
C PRO A 244 -0.37 -9.06 -1.62
N VAL A 245 0.40 -8.10 -1.10
CA VAL A 245 1.02 -8.20 0.23
C VAL A 245 0.45 -7.14 1.14
N ILE A 246 0.24 -7.48 2.42
CA ILE A 246 -0.23 -6.55 3.43
C ILE A 246 0.63 -6.66 4.69
N ALA A 247 0.88 -5.52 5.33
CA ALA A 247 1.50 -5.45 6.64
C ALA A 247 0.64 -4.60 7.59
N THR A 248 0.36 -5.12 8.78
CA THR A 248 -0.18 -4.36 9.92
C THR A 248 0.98 -4.03 10.83
N ILE A 249 1.26 -2.74 11.03
CA ILE A 249 2.44 -2.25 11.69
C ILE A 249 2.00 -1.35 12.84
N ARG A 250 2.42 -1.69 14.08
CA ARG A 250 2.24 -0.82 15.26
C ARG A 250 3.58 -0.29 15.74
N TRP A 251 3.63 1.02 16.01
CA TRP A 251 4.87 1.69 16.40
C TRP A 251 4.64 2.86 17.36
N LYS A 252 5.78 3.31 17.97
CA LYS A 252 5.93 4.54 18.78
C LYS A 252 7.05 5.40 18.25
#